data_6e29024bbf04513f238d203292915198
#
_entry.id   6e29024bbf04513f238d203292915198
#
_cell.length_a   1.000
_cell.length_b   1.000
_cell.length_c   1.000
_cell.angle_alpha   90.00
_cell.angle_beta   90.00
_cell.angle_gamma   90.00
#
_symmetry.space_group_name_H-M   'P 1'
#
loop_
_entity.id
_entity.type
_entity.pdbx_description
1 polymer ?
#
loop_
_entity_poly.entity_id
_entity_poly.type
_entity_poly.pdbx_seq_one_letter_code
_entity_poly.pdbx_strand_id
1 'polypeptide(L)'
;MTNRLNGSERVTDQAANILAALGGVANIIDIEPCTTRLRSEVRDPALVDPAALRAAGAHGVMISGRVVQVVVGPYVDTLATDLEDLM
;
A
#
# COMPACT_ATOMS: atom_id res chain seq x y z
N MET A 1 -15.79 15.49 15.31
CA MET A 1 -15.61 15.00 15.03
C MET A 1 -15.94 14.78 13.93
N THR A 2 -16.23 14.69 13.41
CA THR A 2 -16.61 14.33 12.52
C THR A 2 -16.21 14.74 11.34
N ASN A 3 -15.65 15.49 11.03
CA ASN A 3 -15.24 15.90 9.93
C ASN A 3 -14.29 15.10 9.35
N ARG A 4 -14.09 13.98 9.73
CA ARG A 4 -13.20 13.20 9.23
C ARG A 4 -13.48 12.68 7.95
N LEU A 5 -14.42 12.96 7.27
CA LEU A 5 -14.77 12.34 6.03
C LEU A 5 -14.29 13.06 4.85
N ASN A 6 -13.17 13.70 4.89
CA ASN A 6 -12.66 14.36 3.72
C ASN A 6 -11.84 13.42 2.89
N GLY A 7 -11.31 13.85 1.79
CA GLY A 7 -10.52 13.04 0.87
C GLY A 7 -9.27 12.47 1.49
N SER A 8 -8.64 13.23 2.36
CA SER A 8 -7.46 12.74 3.05
C SER A 8 -7.77 11.55 3.92
N GLU A 9 -8.94 11.56 4.55
CA GLU A 9 -9.36 10.47 5.37
C GLU A 9 -9.49 9.20 4.55
N ARG A 10 -10.05 9.28 3.35
CA ARG A 10 -10.18 8.11 2.51
C ARG A 10 -8.85 7.57 2.04
N VAL A 11 -7.92 8.45 1.70
CA VAL A 11 -6.60 8.03 1.28
C VAL A 11 -5.88 7.33 2.43
N THR A 12 -6.07 7.83 3.65
CA THR A 12 -5.50 7.21 4.83
C THR A 12 -6.07 5.82 5.05
N ASP A 13 -7.39 5.65 4.83
CA ASP A 13 -8.01 4.34 4.96
C ASP A 13 -7.47 3.38 3.91
N GLN A 14 -7.28 3.85 2.69
CA GLN A 14 -6.70 3.03 1.64
C GLN A 14 -5.28 2.60 2.01
N ALA A 15 -4.49 3.53 2.54
CA ALA A 15 -3.13 3.23 2.95
C ALA A 15 -3.12 2.16 4.05
N ALA A 16 -4.02 2.27 5.03
CA ALA A 16 -4.11 1.29 6.10
C ALA A 16 -4.47 -0.09 5.57
N ASN A 17 -5.38 -0.15 4.61
CA ASN A 17 -5.78 -1.41 4.01
C ASN A 17 -4.66 -2.03 3.19
N ILE A 18 -3.93 -1.21 2.46
CA ILE A 18 -2.78 -1.69 1.69
C ILE A 18 -1.69 -2.19 2.62
N LEU A 19 -1.43 -1.47 3.69
CA LEU A 19 -0.42 -1.87 4.67
C LEU A 19 -0.75 -3.23 5.26
N ALA A 20 -2.02 -3.42 5.66
CA ALA A 20 -2.46 -4.70 6.20
C ALA A 20 -2.33 -5.82 5.16
N ALA A 21 -2.66 -5.53 3.90
CA ALA A 21 -2.58 -6.51 2.83
C ALA A 21 -1.15 -6.89 2.48
N LEU A 22 -0.20 -6.01 2.75
CA LEU A 22 1.23 -6.30 2.56
C LEU A 22 1.81 -7.12 3.72
N GLY A 23 1.02 -7.41 4.73
CA GLY A 23 1.46 -8.19 5.88
C GLY A 23 1.67 -7.38 7.15
N GLY A 24 1.36 -6.10 7.11
CA GLY A 24 1.52 -5.22 8.27
C GLY A 24 2.88 -4.55 8.31
N VAL A 25 3.03 -3.60 9.20
CA VAL A 25 4.24 -2.79 9.32
C VAL A 25 5.48 -3.67 9.51
N ALA A 26 5.37 -4.70 10.33
CA ALA A 26 6.51 -5.56 10.63
C ALA A 26 7.02 -6.32 9.40
N ASN A 27 6.18 -6.45 8.37
CA ASN A 27 6.57 -7.17 7.16
C ASN A 27 7.22 -6.26 6.13
N ILE A 28 7.21 -4.95 6.32
CA ILE A 28 7.69 -4.01 5.32
C ILE A 28 9.13 -3.61 5.64
N ILE A 29 10.01 -3.80 4.66
CA ILE A 29 11.40 -3.37 4.76
C ILE A 29 11.53 -1.99 4.14
N ASP A 30 10.91 -1.76 2.97
CA ASP A 30 11.06 -0.53 2.24
C ASP A 30 9.84 -0.29 1.36
N ILE A 31 9.51 0.97 1.13
CA ILE A 31 8.43 1.38 0.23
C ILE A 31 8.96 2.51 -0.64
N GLU A 32 8.72 2.39 -1.94
CA GLU A 32 9.21 3.37 -2.89
C GLU A 32 8.15 3.61 -3.96
N PRO A 33 7.69 4.86 -4.15
CA PRO A 33 6.73 5.14 -5.21
C PRO A 33 7.46 5.24 -6.56
N CYS A 34 6.83 4.69 -7.60
CA CYS A 34 7.34 4.74 -8.96
C CYS A 34 6.20 5.06 -9.88
N THR A 35 6.17 6.19 -10.51
CA THR A 35 5.18 6.65 -11.50
C THR A 35 3.74 6.30 -11.14
N THR A 36 3.31 5.05 -11.34
CA THR A 36 1.95 4.59 -11.01
C THR A 36 1.96 3.35 -10.14
N ARG A 37 3.13 2.94 -9.67
CA ARG A 37 3.29 1.70 -8.89
C ARG A 37 3.93 2.01 -7.55
N LEU A 38 3.50 1.26 -6.56
CA LEU A 38 4.13 1.26 -5.26
C LEU A 38 5.01 0.03 -5.19
N ARG A 39 6.32 0.22 -5.10
CA ARG A 39 7.25 -0.88 -4.98
C ARG A 39 7.56 -1.07 -3.51
N SER A 40 7.33 -2.26 -3.03
CA SER A 40 7.51 -2.56 -1.61
C SER A 40 8.41 -3.78 -1.47
N GLU A 41 9.40 -3.69 -0.61
CA GLU A 41 10.20 -4.86 -0.25
C GLU A 41 9.66 -5.37 1.08
N VAL A 42 9.38 -6.67 1.15
CA VAL A 42 8.80 -7.29 2.33
C VAL A 42 9.70 -8.38 2.86
N ARG A 43 9.55 -8.70 4.14
CA ARG A 43 10.34 -9.75 4.76
C ARG A 43 9.86 -11.12 4.35
N ASP A 44 8.54 -11.28 4.30
CA ASP A 44 7.93 -12.56 3.98
C ASP A 44 6.82 -12.35 2.96
N PRO A 45 7.05 -12.67 1.69
CA PRO A 45 6.02 -12.47 0.67
C PRO A 45 4.80 -13.37 0.86
N ALA A 46 4.90 -14.42 1.65
CA ALA A 46 3.75 -15.28 1.93
C ALA A 46 2.69 -14.57 2.76
N LEU A 47 3.06 -13.48 3.46
CA LEU A 47 2.11 -12.68 4.23
C LEU A 47 1.37 -11.67 3.39
N VAL A 48 1.74 -11.50 2.12
CA VAL A 48 1.09 -10.56 1.22
C VAL A 48 -0.16 -11.19 0.65
N ASP A 49 -1.27 -10.44 0.68
CA ASP A 49 -2.56 -10.89 0.17
C ASP A 49 -2.93 -10.09 -1.07
N PRO A 50 -2.69 -10.62 -2.28
CA PRO A 50 -2.98 -9.86 -3.50
C PRO A 50 -4.47 -9.54 -3.65
N ALA A 51 -5.36 -10.41 -3.19
CA ALA A 51 -6.78 -10.14 -3.29
C ALA A 51 -7.18 -8.96 -2.41
N ALA A 52 -6.60 -8.87 -1.21
CA ALA A 52 -6.84 -7.74 -0.32
C ALA A 52 -6.27 -6.45 -0.90
N LEU A 53 -5.12 -6.52 -1.59
CA LEU A 53 -4.56 -5.36 -2.27
C LEU A 53 -5.50 -4.86 -3.36
N ARG A 54 -6.07 -5.76 -4.14
CA ARG A 54 -7.02 -5.37 -5.17
C ARG A 54 -8.29 -4.80 -4.55
N ALA A 55 -8.75 -5.37 -3.45
CA ALA A 55 -9.92 -4.85 -2.75
C ALA A 55 -9.66 -3.45 -2.20
N ALA A 56 -8.41 -3.13 -1.89
CA ALA A 56 -8.02 -1.82 -1.39
C ALA A 56 -7.82 -0.81 -2.53
N GLY A 57 -8.02 -1.21 -3.78
CA GLY A 57 -7.95 -0.30 -4.91
C GLY A 57 -6.79 -0.53 -5.87
N ALA A 58 -6.01 -1.57 -5.68
CA ALA A 58 -4.93 -1.87 -6.60
C ALA A 58 -5.48 -2.39 -7.92
N HIS A 59 -4.93 -1.91 -9.00
CA HIS A 59 -5.30 -2.37 -10.34
C HIS A 59 -4.55 -3.63 -10.72
N GLY A 60 -3.41 -3.87 -10.11
CA GLY A 60 -2.63 -5.07 -10.35
C GLY A 60 -1.59 -5.25 -9.27
N VAL A 61 -1.14 -6.49 -9.10
CA VAL A 61 -0.14 -6.83 -8.09
C VAL A 61 0.84 -7.79 -8.72
N MET A 62 2.14 -7.50 -8.59
CA MET A 62 3.19 -8.39 -9.07
C MET A 62 4.13 -8.68 -7.92
N ILE A 63 4.39 -9.95 -7.69
CA ILE A 63 5.30 -10.38 -6.63
C ILE A 63 6.47 -11.11 -7.26
N SER A 64 7.68 -10.65 -6.95
CA SER A 64 8.89 -11.27 -7.42
C SER A 64 9.86 -11.36 -6.24
N GLY A 65 10.02 -12.55 -5.71
CA GLY A 65 10.82 -12.75 -4.51
C GLY A 65 10.22 -11.96 -3.36
N ARG A 66 10.98 -11.03 -2.80
CA ARG A 66 10.51 -10.18 -1.70
C ARG A 66 10.01 -8.83 -2.19
N VAL A 67 9.95 -8.61 -3.48
CA VAL A 67 9.52 -7.33 -4.02
C VAL A 67 8.08 -7.45 -4.51
N VAL A 68 7.23 -6.58 -4.01
CA VAL A 68 5.82 -6.52 -4.38
C VAL A 68 5.59 -5.20 -5.08
N GLN A 69 5.07 -5.25 -6.30
CA GLN A 69 4.71 -4.04 -7.02
C GLN A 69 3.20 -3.96 -7.08
N VAL A 70 2.66 -2.87 -6.58
CA VAL A 70 1.22 -2.64 -6.51
C VAL A 70 0.88 -1.49 -7.44
N VAL A 71 0.11 -1.75 -8.48
CA VAL A 71 -0.28 -0.71 -9.42
C VAL A 71 -1.47 0.04 -8.85
N VAL A 72 -1.25 1.28 -8.45
CA VAL A 72 -2.30 2.07 -7.79
C VAL A 72 -2.69 3.32 -8.57
N GLY A 73 -1.89 3.72 -9.57
CA GLY A 73 -2.23 4.87 -10.39
C GLY A 73 -1.42 6.11 -10.02
N PRO A 74 -1.77 7.26 -10.58
CA PRO A 74 -0.91 8.46 -10.49
C PRO A 74 -0.83 9.09 -9.11
N TYR A 75 -1.66 8.68 -8.15
CA TYR A 75 -1.60 9.22 -6.80
C TYR A 75 -0.65 8.43 -5.89
N VAL A 76 0.23 7.63 -6.47
CA VAL A 76 1.12 6.77 -5.72
C VAL A 76 2.02 7.54 -4.74
N ASP A 77 2.42 8.76 -5.08
CA ASP A 77 3.25 9.56 -4.18
C ASP A 77 2.51 9.91 -2.90
N THR A 78 1.26 10.31 -3.03
CA THR A 78 0.43 10.62 -1.86
C THR A 78 0.21 9.38 -1.02
N LEU A 79 -0.05 8.27 -1.67
CA LEU A 79 -0.27 7.00 -0.98
C LEU A 79 1.00 6.56 -0.23
N ALA A 80 2.16 6.71 -0.85
CA ALA A 80 3.41 6.34 -0.21
C ALA A 80 3.66 7.20 1.04
N THR A 81 3.36 8.49 0.96
CA THR A 81 3.48 9.38 2.12
C THR A 81 2.55 8.93 3.25
N ASP A 82 1.32 8.59 2.91
CA ASP A 82 0.36 8.13 3.91
C ASP A 82 0.80 6.81 4.54
N LEU A 83 1.37 5.90 3.74
CA LEU A 83 1.90 4.66 4.27
C LEU A 83 3.05 4.91 5.24
N GLU A 84 3.94 5.81 4.89
CA GLU A 84 5.06 6.15 5.76
C GLU A 84 4.58 6.75 7.08
N ASP A 85 3.53 7.55 7.02
CA ASP A 85 2.96 8.14 8.22
C ASP A 85 2.35 7.09 9.16
N LEU A 86 1.90 5.97 8.61
CA LEU A 86 1.33 4.89 9.39
C LEU A 86 2.39 3.95 9.97
N MET A 87 3.58 4.02 9.43
CA MET A 87 4.67 3.18 9.91
C MET A 87 5.48 3.91 10.98
#